data_187c339a5a49b11783d014308bda71c3
#
_entry.id   187c339a5a49b11783d014308bda71c3
#
_cell.length_a   1.000
_cell.length_b   1.000
_cell.length_c   1.000
_cell.angle_alpha   90.00
_cell.angle_beta   90.00
_cell.angle_gamma   90.00
#
_symmetry.space_group_name_H-M   'P 1'
#
loop_
_entity.id
_entity.type
_entity.pdbx_description
1 polymer ?
#
loop_
_entity_poly.entity_id
_entity_poly.type
_entity_poly.pdbx_seq_one_letter_code
_entity_poly.pdbx_strand_id
1 'polypeptide(L)'
;MRSICLTLPTNRHCPDTITALGEEAAYAADRFDIDVHLLVLDSCTPEDRAAHADALRRLPDHPRITAHHLDEAAQRDFLTRVTTRSGSAKPELLLDLMLPDGLSYGACTNRAFLIAAALGCDSVHRRDSDSRYQSVDGRTVFPVHHEVLSLGERAADTVPHVTESTLPGPLLQRRVAMVGSSFVGELSVDIAQIREADPGVYRDVVSLWAPEHWSAAQKRELVEESFTGAGTEPFTADHALLTVVDPMRVDMCNIAFHGATVSERVPLPPARDTIGSDYFLIHLVHDARLPGVLHNRNIVNYYTGERRTGPGFLAYQTRFAKFLLSMLYFHHVYDRMAEAGDALLDEHGRARPDTVAALARESTGLDPAENIRRLDALDTAYRRLGGRHAGFADLLAGRRERLLDEARGDMADFALLTEAWEGMVAAARTTPLTRPTRQPR
;
A
#
# COMPACT_ATOMS: atom_id res chain seq x y z
N MET A 1 -15.92 19.53 -10.54
CA MET A 1 -16.33 18.15 -10.90
C MET A 1 -15.37 17.24 -10.19
N ARG A 2 -15.85 16.16 -9.59
CA ARG A 2 -15.00 15.22 -8.84
C ARG A 2 -14.10 14.46 -9.81
N SER A 3 -12.82 14.32 -9.47
CA SER A 3 -11.82 13.60 -10.26
C SER A 3 -11.07 12.61 -9.38
N ILE A 4 -10.91 11.38 -9.86
CA ILE A 4 -10.19 10.32 -9.14
C ILE A 4 -9.01 9.80 -9.94
N CYS A 5 -7.98 9.30 -9.23
CA CYS A 5 -6.87 8.56 -9.83
C CYS A 5 -7.00 7.08 -9.50
N LEU A 6 -7.35 6.26 -10.48
CA LEU A 6 -7.32 4.80 -10.37
C LEU A 6 -5.96 4.30 -10.84
N THR A 7 -5.16 3.72 -9.93
CA THR A 7 -3.74 3.47 -10.18
C THR A 7 -3.37 2.00 -10.10
N LEU A 8 -2.47 1.59 -10.99
CA LEU A 8 -1.86 0.27 -11.06
C LEU A 8 -0.33 0.39 -11.15
N PRO A 9 0.40 0.29 -10.04
CA PRO A 9 1.84 0.09 -10.11
C PRO A 9 2.14 -1.36 -10.53
N THR A 10 3.07 -1.53 -11.48
CA THR A 10 3.43 -2.86 -11.97
C THR A 10 4.91 -2.98 -12.32
N ASN A 11 5.48 -4.16 -12.05
CA ASN A 11 6.80 -4.60 -12.49
C ASN A 11 6.72 -6.00 -13.13
N ARG A 12 5.53 -6.42 -13.60
CA ARG A 12 5.25 -7.74 -14.19
C ARG A 12 4.27 -7.64 -15.36
N HIS A 13 4.26 -8.63 -16.22
CA HIS A 13 3.30 -8.76 -17.31
C HIS A 13 1.85 -8.86 -16.79
N CYS A 14 1.00 -7.86 -17.10
CA CYS A 14 -0.39 -7.82 -16.59
C CYS A 14 -1.39 -7.12 -17.54
N PRO A 15 -1.38 -7.37 -18.86
CA PRO A 15 -2.29 -6.68 -19.81
C PRO A 15 -3.76 -6.95 -19.50
N ASP A 16 -4.11 -8.15 -19.00
CA ASP A 16 -5.49 -8.50 -18.63
C ASP A 16 -5.96 -7.69 -17.41
N THR A 17 -5.09 -7.46 -16.43
CA THR A 17 -5.39 -6.60 -15.27
C THR A 17 -5.61 -5.16 -15.70
N ILE A 18 -4.82 -4.65 -16.66
CA ILE A 18 -5.00 -3.30 -17.24
C ILE A 18 -6.36 -3.20 -17.95
N THR A 19 -6.75 -4.22 -18.69
CA THR A 19 -8.06 -4.26 -19.35
C THR A 19 -9.21 -4.22 -18.32
N ALA A 20 -9.14 -5.05 -17.30
CA ALA A 20 -10.12 -5.09 -16.21
C ALA A 20 -10.20 -3.76 -15.43
N LEU A 21 -9.05 -3.10 -15.25
CA LEU A 21 -8.98 -1.78 -14.62
C LEU A 21 -9.64 -0.69 -15.52
N GLY A 22 -9.53 -0.83 -16.83
CA GLY A 22 -10.24 0.02 -17.79
C GLY A 22 -11.76 -0.14 -17.68
N GLU A 23 -12.26 -1.37 -17.45
CA GLU A 23 -13.67 -1.63 -17.19
C GLU A 23 -14.14 -1.02 -15.87
N GLU A 24 -13.31 -1.08 -14.80
CA GLU A 24 -13.59 -0.41 -13.53
C GLU A 24 -13.65 1.11 -13.69
N ALA A 25 -12.72 1.69 -14.48
CA ALA A 25 -12.72 3.12 -14.79
C ALA A 25 -13.99 3.55 -15.54
N ALA A 26 -14.42 2.76 -16.54
CA ALA A 26 -15.66 3.01 -17.28
C ALA A 26 -16.88 2.92 -16.37
N TYR A 27 -16.95 1.90 -15.53
CA TYR A 27 -18.00 1.77 -14.52
C TYR A 27 -18.08 2.99 -13.60
N ALA A 28 -16.94 3.48 -13.11
CA ALA A 28 -16.90 4.66 -12.24
C ALA A 28 -17.37 5.92 -12.96
N ALA A 29 -16.89 6.14 -14.18
CA ALA A 29 -17.25 7.30 -14.99
C ALA A 29 -18.75 7.33 -15.35
N ASP A 30 -19.29 6.20 -15.80
CA ASP A 30 -20.71 6.10 -16.21
C ASP A 30 -21.67 6.15 -15.02
N ARG A 31 -21.33 5.44 -13.94
CA ARG A 31 -22.23 5.27 -12.80
C ARG A 31 -22.33 6.51 -11.93
N PHE A 32 -21.22 7.28 -11.81
CA PHE A 32 -21.10 8.39 -10.87
C PHE A 32 -20.87 9.75 -11.53
N ASP A 33 -20.80 9.81 -12.84
CA ASP A 33 -20.59 11.06 -13.61
C ASP A 33 -19.33 11.83 -13.17
N ILE A 34 -18.21 11.11 -12.98
CA ILE A 34 -16.91 11.63 -12.51
C ILE A 34 -15.83 11.48 -13.56
N ASP A 35 -14.76 12.29 -13.45
CA ASP A 35 -13.57 12.14 -14.27
C ASP A 35 -12.62 11.12 -13.64
N VAL A 36 -12.10 10.20 -14.47
CA VAL A 36 -11.19 9.13 -14.02
C VAL A 36 -9.85 9.25 -14.74
N HIS A 37 -8.78 9.43 -13.99
CA HIS A 37 -7.42 9.27 -14.47
C HIS A 37 -6.96 7.84 -14.18
N LEU A 38 -6.89 7.03 -15.24
CA LEU A 38 -6.35 5.67 -15.18
C LEU A 38 -4.83 5.74 -15.29
N LEU A 39 -4.11 5.45 -14.20
CA LEU A 39 -2.66 5.61 -14.11
C LEU A 39 -1.96 4.26 -13.99
N VAL A 40 -1.16 3.89 -14.99
CA VAL A 40 -0.26 2.73 -14.96
C VAL A 40 1.18 3.20 -14.74
N LEU A 41 1.77 2.84 -13.60
CA LEU A 41 3.17 3.08 -13.26
C LEU A 41 3.96 1.82 -13.58
N ASP A 42 4.69 1.84 -14.69
CA ASP A 42 5.24 0.65 -15.32
C ASP A 42 6.76 0.59 -15.17
N SER A 43 7.24 -0.36 -14.36
CA SER A 43 8.65 -0.69 -14.14
C SER A 43 9.06 -2.01 -14.80
N CYS A 44 8.35 -2.41 -15.87
CA CYS A 44 8.58 -3.67 -16.56
C CYS A 44 9.64 -3.58 -17.65
N THR A 45 9.95 -4.74 -18.25
CA THR A 45 10.78 -4.84 -19.45
C THR A 45 10.18 -4.09 -20.64
N PRO A 46 10.95 -3.70 -21.67
CA PRO A 46 10.40 -3.04 -22.86
C PRO A 46 9.31 -3.86 -23.57
N GLU A 47 9.42 -5.19 -23.56
CA GLU A 47 8.44 -6.09 -24.16
C GLU A 47 7.11 -6.06 -23.40
N ASP A 48 7.13 -6.19 -22.08
CA ASP A 48 5.94 -6.11 -21.24
C ASP A 48 5.28 -4.74 -21.33
N ARG A 49 6.08 -3.65 -21.33
CA ARG A 49 5.56 -2.28 -21.52
C ARG A 49 4.83 -2.11 -22.85
N ALA A 50 5.33 -2.74 -23.92
CA ALA A 50 4.64 -2.72 -25.21
C ALA A 50 3.28 -3.42 -25.13
N ALA A 51 3.18 -4.57 -24.46
CA ALA A 51 1.94 -5.29 -24.24
C ALA A 51 0.95 -4.46 -23.37
N HIS A 52 1.44 -3.77 -22.33
CA HIS A 52 0.63 -2.87 -21.50
C HIS A 52 0.11 -1.67 -22.30
N ALA A 53 0.97 -1.05 -23.11
CA ALA A 53 0.56 0.03 -24.02
C ALA A 53 -0.51 -0.43 -25.02
N ASP A 54 -0.39 -1.67 -25.53
CA ASP A 54 -1.39 -2.27 -26.40
C ASP A 54 -2.72 -2.51 -25.70
N ALA A 55 -2.70 -2.97 -24.46
CA ALA A 55 -3.90 -3.13 -23.64
C ALA A 55 -4.62 -1.79 -23.45
N LEU A 56 -3.89 -0.75 -23.05
CA LEU A 56 -4.44 0.60 -22.88
C LEU A 56 -5.01 1.18 -24.18
N ARG A 57 -4.36 0.94 -25.34
CA ARG A 57 -4.89 1.42 -26.65
C ARG A 57 -6.17 0.70 -27.10
N ARG A 58 -6.42 -0.51 -26.61
CA ARG A 58 -7.64 -1.28 -26.90
C ARG A 58 -8.81 -0.91 -25.99
N LEU A 59 -8.58 -0.13 -24.93
CA LEU A 59 -9.70 0.35 -24.11
C LEU A 59 -10.63 1.23 -24.95
N PRO A 60 -11.94 1.12 -24.77
CA PRO A 60 -12.91 1.99 -25.43
C PRO A 60 -12.65 3.47 -25.11
N ASP A 61 -12.77 4.32 -26.12
CA ASP A 61 -12.73 5.77 -25.91
C ASP A 61 -13.90 6.21 -25.02
N HIS A 62 -13.60 6.95 -23.96
CA HIS A 62 -14.59 7.48 -23.04
C HIS A 62 -14.27 8.94 -22.69
N PRO A 63 -15.24 9.89 -22.78
CA PRO A 63 -14.97 11.32 -22.63
C PRO A 63 -14.49 11.72 -21.24
N ARG A 64 -14.75 10.91 -20.20
CA ARG A 64 -14.36 11.15 -18.82
C ARG A 64 -13.18 10.30 -18.35
N ILE A 65 -12.56 9.51 -19.22
CA ILE A 65 -11.42 8.69 -18.85
C ILE A 65 -10.18 9.19 -19.58
N THR A 66 -9.12 9.47 -18.81
CA THR A 66 -7.81 9.80 -19.35
C THR A 66 -6.81 8.75 -18.88
N ALA A 67 -6.28 7.94 -19.80
CA ALA A 67 -5.27 6.95 -19.50
C ALA A 67 -3.87 7.55 -19.54
N HIS A 68 -3.07 7.23 -18.52
CA HIS A 68 -1.67 7.61 -18.38
C HIS A 68 -0.82 6.35 -18.23
N HIS A 69 0.16 6.17 -19.10
CA HIS A 69 1.15 5.08 -19.03
C HIS A 69 2.53 5.70 -18.87
N LEU A 70 3.13 5.51 -17.71
CA LEU A 70 4.42 6.11 -17.33
C LEU A 70 5.43 5.01 -17.07
N ASP A 71 6.40 4.88 -17.95
CA ASP A 71 7.59 4.06 -17.71
C ASP A 71 8.52 4.73 -16.69
N GLU A 72 9.56 4.04 -16.24
CA GLU A 72 10.50 4.59 -15.25
C GLU A 72 11.20 5.87 -15.71
N ALA A 73 11.44 6.02 -16.99
CA ALA A 73 12.07 7.23 -17.53
C ALA A 73 11.15 8.45 -17.38
N ALA A 74 9.87 8.28 -17.73
CA ALA A 74 8.86 9.32 -17.57
C ALA A 74 8.58 9.62 -16.09
N GLN A 75 8.55 8.59 -15.22
CA GLN A 75 8.44 8.77 -13.78
C GLN A 75 9.64 9.55 -13.21
N ARG A 76 10.85 9.19 -13.60
CA ARG A 76 12.09 9.87 -13.18
C ARG A 76 12.11 11.34 -13.61
N ASP A 77 11.75 11.64 -14.85
CA ASP A 77 11.67 13.02 -15.36
C ASP A 77 10.69 13.86 -14.53
N PHE A 78 9.49 13.34 -14.29
CA PHE A 78 8.50 14.02 -13.46
C PHE A 78 9.02 14.24 -12.03
N LEU A 79 9.53 13.20 -11.38
CA LEU A 79 10.03 13.25 -10.00
C LEU A 79 11.23 14.19 -9.86
N THR A 80 12.17 14.21 -10.82
CA THR A 80 13.31 15.14 -10.83
C THR A 80 12.82 16.58 -10.80
N ARG A 81 11.81 16.92 -11.59
CA ARG A 81 11.22 18.27 -11.60
C ARG A 81 10.49 18.60 -10.29
N VAL A 82 9.80 17.61 -9.70
CA VAL A 82 9.11 17.79 -8.41
C VAL A 82 10.11 17.97 -7.27
N THR A 83 11.11 17.08 -7.13
CA THR A 83 12.10 17.17 -6.03
C THR A 83 12.93 18.44 -6.10
N THR A 84 13.33 18.87 -7.31
CA THR A 84 14.06 20.13 -7.51
C THR A 84 13.24 21.36 -7.07
N ARG A 85 11.92 21.33 -7.25
CA ARG A 85 11.00 22.44 -6.90
C ARG A 85 10.43 22.36 -5.50
N SER A 86 10.63 21.25 -4.80
CA SER A 86 10.04 21.00 -3.47
C SER A 86 10.56 21.93 -2.36
N GLY A 87 11.65 22.65 -2.61
CA GLY A 87 12.33 23.46 -1.59
C GLY A 87 13.24 22.65 -0.65
N SER A 88 13.36 21.34 -0.84
CA SER A 88 14.26 20.51 -0.03
C SER A 88 15.72 20.78 -0.35
N ALA A 89 16.57 20.74 0.68
CA ALA A 89 18.03 20.80 0.52
C ALA A 89 18.64 19.49 -0.02
N LYS A 90 17.84 18.41 -0.16
CA LYS A 90 18.30 17.06 -0.56
C LYS A 90 17.47 16.48 -1.72
N PRO A 91 17.33 17.19 -2.85
CA PRO A 91 16.44 16.76 -3.93
C PRO A 91 16.84 15.40 -4.55
N GLU A 92 18.14 15.12 -4.65
CA GLU A 92 18.65 13.85 -5.20
C GLU A 92 18.30 12.68 -4.28
N LEU A 93 18.48 12.82 -2.96
CA LEU A 93 18.09 11.79 -2.01
C LEU A 93 16.58 11.54 -2.04
N LEU A 94 15.77 12.59 -2.13
CA LEU A 94 14.32 12.44 -2.29
C LEU A 94 13.96 11.69 -3.58
N LEU A 95 14.66 11.94 -4.68
CA LEU A 95 14.47 11.21 -5.92
C LEU A 95 14.80 9.72 -5.74
N ASP A 96 15.91 9.40 -5.07
CA ASP A 96 16.32 8.03 -4.79
C ASP A 96 15.31 7.30 -3.86
N LEU A 97 14.73 8.00 -2.88
CA LEU A 97 13.67 7.46 -2.04
C LEU A 97 12.38 7.20 -2.81
N MET A 98 12.07 8.03 -3.79
CA MET A 98 10.84 7.91 -4.60
C MET A 98 10.98 6.93 -5.77
N LEU A 99 12.17 6.70 -6.29
CA LEU A 99 12.45 5.76 -7.37
C LEU A 99 13.74 4.97 -7.08
N PRO A 100 13.72 4.13 -6.04
CA PRO A 100 14.90 3.38 -5.61
C PRO A 100 15.26 2.26 -6.58
N ASP A 101 16.55 1.90 -6.58
CA ASP A 101 16.98 0.62 -7.15
C ASP A 101 16.47 -0.51 -6.22
N GLY A 102 15.53 -1.33 -6.71
CA GLY A 102 14.88 -2.39 -5.96
C GLY A 102 13.37 -2.18 -5.78
N LEU A 103 12.73 -3.11 -5.10
CA LEU A 103 11.29 -3.09 -4.91
C LEU A 103 10.93 -2.24 -3.67
N SER A 104 10.05 -1.26 -3.86
CA SER A 104 9.46 -0.49 -2.77
C SER A 104 7.96 -0.26 -3.00
N TYR A 105 7.13 -0.90 -2.18
CA TYR A 105 5.67 -0.76 -2.23
C TYR A 105 5.22 0.65 -1.82
N GLY A 106 5.86 1.24 -0.80
CA GLY A 106 5.58 2.61 -0.39
C GLY A 106 5.97 3.62 -1.47
N ALA A 107 7.18 3.54 -2.01
CA ALA A 107 7.65 4.49 -3.02
C ALA A 107 6.81 4.45 -4.31
N CYS A 108 6.37 3.27 -4.78
CA CYS A 108 5.51 3.21 -5.98
C CYS A 108 4.14 3.86 -5.74
N THR A 109 3.56 3.68 -4.56
CA THR A 109 2.29 4.32 -4.19
C THR A 109 2.46 5.83 -3.96
N ASN A 110 3.57 6.27 -3.37
CA ASN A 110 3.90 7.69 -3.23
C ASN A 110 4.02 8.40 -4.59
N ARG A 111 4.58 7.72 -5.61
CA ARG A 111 4.58 8.27 -6.97
C ARG A 111 3.17 8.49 -7.50
N ALA A 112 2.25 7.54 -7.25
CA ALA A 112 0.85 7.70 -7.62
C ALA A 112 0.20 8.88 -6.90
N PHE A 113 0.49 9.11 -5.61
CA PHE A 113 -0.01 10.26 -4.84
C PHE A 113 0.44 11.59 -5.44
N LEU A 114 1.74 11.74 -5.78
CA LEU A 114 2.25 12.97 -6.39
C LEU A 114 1.67 13.21 -7.79
N ILE A 115 1.52 12.15 -8.58
CA ILE A 115 0.94 12.26 -9.93
C ILE A 115 -0.54 12.60 -9.85
N ALA A 116 -1.28 11.99 -8.93
CA ALA A 116 -2.69 12.34 -8.69
C ALA A 116 -2.86 13.80 -8.28
N ALA A 117 -1.98 14.32 -7.41
CA ALA A 117 -1.95 15.74 -7.04
C ALA A 117 -1.64 16.64 -8.26
N ALA A 118 -0.73 16.23 -9.15
CA ALA A 118 -0.42 16.95 -10.39
C ALA A 118 -1.60 16.95 -11.38
N LEU A 119 -2.43 15.91 -11.37
CA LEU A 119 -3.63 15.77 -12.19
C LEU A 119 -4.86 16.47 -11.58
N GLY A 120 -4.75 16.93 -10.33
CA GLY A 120 -5.84 17.58 -9.59
C GLY A 120 -6.92 16.59 -9.12
N CYS A 121 -6.55 15.33 -8.89
CA CYS A 121 -7.47 14.32 -8.38
C CYS A 121 -7.74 14.50 -6.89
N ASP A 122 -8.98 14.25 -6.47
CA ASP A 122 -9.42 14.34 -5.07
C ASP A 122 -8.95 13.14 -4.24
N SER A 123 -8.71 12.00 -4.91
CA SER A 123 -8.41 10.72 -4.27
C SER A 123 -7.58 9.79 -5.16
N VAL A 124 -6.89 8.84 -4.51
CA VAL A 124 -6.13 7.78 -5.17
C VAL A 124 -6.71 6.42 -4.80
N HIS A 125 -7.00 5.61 -5.81
CA HIS A 125 -7.58 4.28 -5.73
C HIS A 125 -6.56 3.29 -6.25
N ARG A 126 -6.01 2.43 -5.38
CA ARG A 126 -4.94 1.50 -5.74
C ARG A 126 -5.47 0.10 -6.03
N ARG A 127 -4.92 -0.53 -7.07
CA ARG A 127 -5.05 -1.96 -7.39
C ARG A 127 -3.68 -2.57 -7.64
N ASP A 128 -3.53 -3.83 -7.33
CA ASP A 128 -2.29 -4.57 -7.58
C ASP A 128 -2.35 -5.36 -8.90
N SER A 129 -1.21 -5.53 -9.53
CA SER A 129 -1.10 -6.17 -10.86
C SER A 129 -1.32 -7.69 -10.84
N ASP A 130 -1.36 -8.31 -9.67
CA ASP A 130 -1.66 -9.73 -9.43
C ASP A 130 -3.04 -9.95 -8.79
N SER A 131 -3.99 -9.06 -9.04
CA SER A 131 -5.36 -9.18 -8.56
C SER A 131 -6.36 -9.28 -9.70
N ARG A 132 -7.53 -9.89 -9.38
CA ARG A 132 -8.69 -9.99 -10.27
C ARG A 132 -9.94 -9.59 -9.51
N TYR A 133 -10.91 -9.07 -10.25
CA TYR A 133 -12.22 -8.80 -9.66
C TYR A 133 -13.05 -10.07 -9.54
N GLN A 134 -13.89 -10.12 -8.50
CA GLN A 134 -14.92 -11.14 -8.39
C GLN A 134 -16.07 -10.84 -9.36
N SER A 135 -16.91 -11.83 -9.60
CA SER A 135 -18.14 -11.67 -10.37
C SER A 135 -19.30 -12.40 -9.70
N VAL A 136 -20.50 -11.87 -9.82
CA VAL A 136 -21.75 -12.48 -9.38
C VAL A 136 -22.78 -12.38 -10.54
N ASP A 137 -23.41 -13.46 -10.87
CA ASP A 137 -24.38 -13.54 -11.98
C ASP A 137 -23.86 -12.95 -13.31
N GLY A 138 -22.56 -13.18 -13.59
CA GLY A 138 -21.89 -12.70 -14.81
C GLY A 138 -21.58 -11.21 -14.80
N ARG A 139 -21.76 -10.49 -13.69
CA ARG A 139 -21.40 -9.06 -13.53
C ARG A 139 -20.16 -8.92 -12.67
N THR A 140 -19.21 -8.12 -13.11
CA THR A 140 -18.00 -7.81 -12.36
C THR A 140 -18.32 -6.92 -11.16
N VAL A 141 -17.72 -7.24 -10.03
CA VAL A 141 -17.87 -6.54 -8.74
C VAL A 141 -16.71 -5.58 -8.54
N PHE A 142 -16.91 -4.31 -8.83
CA PHE A 142 -15.86 -3.29 -8.74
C PHE A 142 -15.80 -2.62 -7.37
N PRO A 143 -14.62 -2.61 -6.72
CA PRO A 143 -14.40 -1.91 -5.45
C PRO A 143 -14.68 -0.41 -5.50
N VAL A 144 -14.38 0.25 -6.62
CA VAL A 144 -14.56 1.69 -6.82
C VAL A 144 -16.00 2.17 -6.49
N HIS A 145 -16.98 1.26 -6.49
CA HIS A 145 -18.37 1.59 -6.17
C HIS A 145 -18.52 2.25 -4.80
N HIS A 146 -18.05 1.58 -3.75
CA HIS A 146 -18.11 2.12 -2.38
C HIS A 146 -17.10 3.23 -2.16
N GLU A 147 -15.95 3.14 -2.84
CA GLU A 147 -14.92 4.16 -2.76
C GLU A 147 -15.42 5.52 -3.23
N VAL A 148 -16.10 5.57 -4.38
CA VAL A 148 -16.67 6.82 -4.90
C VAL A 148 -17.86 7.30 -4.08
N LEU A 149 -18.71 6.42 -3.57
CA LEU A 149 -19.85 6.81 -2.75
C LEU A 149 -19.48 7.47 -1.42
N SER A 150 -18.32 7.15 -0.87
CA SER A 150 -18.00 7.46 0.52
C SER A 150 -16.78 8.36 0.70
N LEU A 151 -15.74 8.15 -0.09
CA LEU A 151 -14.42 8.76 0.15
C LEU A 151 -14.44 10.29 0.01
N GLY A 152 -13.92 11.00 1.00
CA GLY A 152 -13.90 12.47 1.04
C GLY A 152 -15.22 13.12 1.42
N GLU A 153 -16.32 12.37 1.47
CA GLU A 153 -17.61 12.86 1.98
C GLU A 153 -17.57 12.99 3.51
N ARG A 154 -18.45 13.78 4.08
CA ARG A 154 -18.65 13.82 5.53
C ARG A 154 -19.28 12.49 5.96
N ALA A 155 -18.78 11.88 7.04
CA ALA A 155 -19.24 10.56 7.48
C ALA A 155 -20.77 10.51 7.72
N ALA A 156 -21.38 11.61 8.22
CA ALA A 156 -22.83 11.69 8.36
C ALA A 156 -23.58 11.57 7.04
N ASP A 157 -23.01 12.11 5.94
CA ASP A 157 -23.61 12.06 4.62
C ASP A 157 -23.38 10.69 3.92
N THR A 158 -22.42 9.91 4.43
CA THR A 158 -22.11 8.55 3.95
C THR A 158 -23.06 7.49 4.54
N VAL A 159 -23.68 7.74 5.71
CA VAL A 159 -24.58 6.78 6.38
C VAL A 159 -25.64 6.17 5.46
N PRO A 160 -26.33 6.91 4.57
CA PRO A 160 -27.31 6.34 3.65
C PRO A 160 -26.73 5.41 2.56
N HIS A 161 -25.40 5.41 2.37
CA HIS A 161 -24.69 4.66 1.33
C HIS A 161 -23.99 3.39 1.83
N VAL A 162 -24.09 3.11 3.13
CA VAL A 162 -23.54 1.91 3.76
C VAL A 162 -24.63 1.02 4.32
N THR A 163 -24.33 -0.27 4.51
CA THR A 163 -25.30 -1.22 5.07
C THR A 163 -25.32 -1.16 6.60
N GLU A 164 -24.23 -0.72 7.21
CA GLU A 164 -24.04 -0.66 8.66
C GLU A 164 -23.15 0.51 9.05
N SER A 165 -23.34 1.05 10.26
CA SER A 165 -22.46 2.06 10.84
C SER A 165 -22.23 1.79 12.33
N THR A 166 -20.97 1.63 12.69
CA THR A 166 -20.51 1.56 14.10
C THR A 166 -19.71 2.79 14.50
N LEU A 167 -19.66 3.81 13.61
CA LEU A 167 -18.87 5.01 13.85
C LEU A 167 -19.43 5.80 15.04
N PRO A 168 -18.61 6.17 16.05
CA PRO A 168 -19.03 7.02 17.16
C PRO A 168 -19.58 8.38 16.68
N GLY A 169 -20.69 8.82 17.29
CA GLY A 169 -21.40 10.05 16.92
C GLY A 169 -20.53 11.30 16.75
N PRO A 170 -19.56 11.58 17.66
CA PRO A 170 -18.65 12.72 17.50
C PRO A 170 -17.81 12.72 16.21
N LEU A 171 -17.56 11.54 15.63
CA LEU A 171 -16.78 11.40 14.40
C LEU A 171 -17.60 11.60 13.12
N LEU A 172 -18.93 11.64 13.19
CA LEU A 172 -19.80 11.80 12.02
C LEU A 172 -19.58 13.11 11.24
N GLN A 173 -18.99 14.13 11.88
CA GLN A 173 -18.67 15.39 11.20
C GLN A 173 -17.33 15.36 10.46
N ARG A 174 -16.51 14.35 10.69
CA ARG A 174 -15.23 14.17 10.00
C ARG A 174 -15.46 13.61 8.58
N ARG A 175 -14.49 13.87 7.70
CA ARG A 175 -14.50 13.28 6.35
C ARG A 175 -14.06 11.83 6.39
N VAL A 176 -14.66 11.00 5.53
CA VAL A 176 -14.17 9.63 5.26
C VAL A 176 -12.82 9.73 4.59
N ALA A 177 -11.79 9.27 5.28
CA ALA A 177 -10.39 9.44 4.89
C ALA A 177 -9.86 8.26 4.05
N MET A 178 -10.47 7.08 4.24
CA MET A 178 -10.08 5.83 3.59
C MET A 178 -11.32 4.98 3.32
N VAL A 179 -11.34 4.34 2.15
CA VAL A 179 -12.31 3.29 1.82
C VAL A 179 -11.54 2.10 1.29
N GLY A 180 -11.77 0.93 1.83
CA GLY A 180 -11.02 -0.24 1.41
C GLY A 180 -11.73 -1.54 1.69
N SER A 181 -11.11 -2.57 1.19
CA SER A 181 -11.49 -3.96 1.34
C SER A 181 -10.22 -4.79 1.42
N SER A 182 -10.38 -6.08 1.37
CA SER A 182 -9.29 -7.03 1.39
C SER A 182 -9.29 -7.89 0.10
N PHE A 183 -8.72 -9.05 0.19
CA PHE A 183 -8.69 -10.05 -0.87
C PHE A 183 -9.27 -11.38 -0.39
N VAL A 184 -9.63 -12.22 -1.33
CA VAL A 184 -9.94 -13.65 -1.14
C VAL A 184 -8.97 -14.49 -1.96
N GLY A 185 -8.73 -15.74 -1.56
CA GLY A 185 -7.86 -16.65 -2.31
C GLY A 185 -6.55 -16.97 -1.60
N GLU A 186 -5.42 -16.82 -2.31
CA GLU A 186 -4.09 -17.14 -1.73
C GLU A 186 -3.68 -16.13 -0.67
N LEU A 187 -2.83 -16.52 0.30
CA LEU A 187 -2.33 -15.64 1.36
C LEU A 187 -1.59 -14.43 0.76
N SER A 188 -1.63 -13.27 1.43
CA SER A 188 -0.90 -12.08 0.98
C SER A 188 0.63 -12.26 0.99
N VAL A 189 1.13 -13.16 1.82
CA VAL A 189 2.55 -13.53 1.94
C VAL A 189 2.76 -15.00 1.59
N ASP A 190 3.72 -15.30 0.69
CA ASP A 190 4.01 -16.68 0.23
C ASP A 190 4.78 -17.50 1.27
N ILE A 191 4.07 -17.84 2.35
CA ILE A 191 4.57 -18.69 3.45
C ILE A 191 3.70 -19.94 3.68
N ALA A 192 2.73 -20.19 2.81
CA ALA A 192 1.87 -21.37 2.91
C ALA A 192 2.67 -22.68 2.98
N GLN A 193 3.77 -22.76 2.22
CA GLN A 193 4.66 -23.93 2.23
C GLN A 193 5.31 -24.18 3.60
N ILE A 194 5.59 -23.14 4.39
CA ILE A 194 6.09 -23.28 5.76
C ILE A 194 5.00 -23.94 6.61
N ARG A 195 3.74 -23.49 6.47
CA ARG A 195 2.59 -24.01 7.21
C ARG A 195 2.32 -25.49 6.88
N GLU A 196 2.45 -25.85 5.61
CA GLU A 196 2.29 -27.23 5.15
C GLU A 196 3.42 -28.14 5.62
N ALA A 197 4.66 -27.66 5.61
CA ALA A 197 5.83 -28.45 6.00
C ALA A 197 5.92 -28.66 7.53
N ASP A 198 5.72 -27.62 8.31
CA ASP A 198 5.74 -27.65 9.78
C ASP A 198 4.88 -26.52 10.36
N PRO A 199 3.62 -26.79 10.81
CA PRO A 199 2.76 -25.80 11.43
C PRO A 199 3.33 -25.16 12.70
N GLY A 200 4.27 -25.84 13.39
CA GLY A 200 4.96 -25.30 14.55
C GLY A 200 5.93 -24.19 14.13
N VAL A 201 6.76 -24.46 13.12
CA VAL A 201 7.66 -23.46 12.54
C VAL A 201 6.88 -22.28 11.95
N TYR A 202 5.74 -22.54 11.30
CA TYR A 202 4.87 -21.46 10.82
C TYR A 202 4.45 -20.50 11.95
N ARG A 203 3.98 -21.06 13.08
CA ARG A 203 3.59 -20.25 14.26
C ARG A 203 4.78 -19.49 14.83
N ASP A 204 5.94 -20.13 14.94
CA ASP A 204 7.16 -19.50 15.47
C ASP A 204 7.58 -18.31 14.59
N VAL A 205 7.59 -18.48 13.26
CA VAL A 205 7.98 -17.43 12.30
C VAL A 205 6.97 -16.29 12.24
N VAL A 206 5.67 -16.58 12.14
CA VAL A 206 4.64 -15.54 12.04
C VAL A 206 4.51 -14.76 13.35
N SER A 207 4.70 -15.41 14.51
CA SER A 207 4.67 -14.73 15.81
C SER A 207 5.78 -13.68 15.97
N LEU A 208 6.85 -13.72 15.17
CA LEU A 208 7.89 -12.69 15.15
C LEU A 208 7.41 -11.33 14.62
N TRP A 209 6.27 -11.29 13.98
CA TRP A 209 5.62 -10.02 13.64
C TRP A 209 5.17 -9.26 14.89
N ALA A 210 4.66 -9.97 15.92
CA ALA A 210 4.19 -9.36 17.15
C ALA A 210 5.33 -8.73 17.97
N PRO A 211 5.07 -7.65 18.75
CA PRO A 211 5.98 -7.17 19.77
C PRO A 211 6.30 -8.26 20.79
N GLU A 212 7.51 -8.25 21.36
CA GLU A 212 7.91 -9.25 22.36
C GLU A 212 7.02 -9.27 23.60
N HIS A 213 6.55 -8.08 24.04
CA HIS A 213 5.74 -7.93 25.25
C HIS A 213 4.29 -8.45 25.11
N TRP A 214 3.83 -8.78 23.90
CA TRP A 214 2.50 -9.34 23.73
C TRP A 214 2.38 -10.71 24.38
N SER A 215 1.20 -10.96 24.98
CA SER A 215 0.88 -12.26 25.56
C SER A 215 0.84 -13.37 24.52
N ALA A 216 1.02 -14.61 24.96
CA ALA A 216 0.90 -15.78 24.09
C ALA A 216 -0.50 -15.89 23.42
N ALA A 217 -1.55 -15.35 24.04
CA ALA A 217 -2.91 -15.31 23.46
C ALA A 217 -2.96 -14.34 22.27
N GLN A 218 -2.49 -13.11 22.43
CA GLN A 218 -2.42 -12.10 21.37
C GLN A 218 -1.57 -12.57 20.20
N LYS A 219 -0.40 -13.20 20.48
CA LYS A 219 0.46 -13.77 19.43
C LYS A 219 -0.23 -14.89 18.66
N ARG A 220 -1.04 -15.74 19.32
CA ARG A 220 -1.81 -16.78 18.62
C ARG A 220 -2.90 -16.18 17.73
N GLU A 221 -3.64 -15.21 18.22
CA GLU A 221 -4.68 -14.51 17.45
C GLU A 221 -4.06 -13.86 16.21
N LEU A 222 -2.95 -13.13 16.35
CA LEU A 222 -2.20 -12.59 15.23
C LEU A 222 -1.83 -13.66 14.20
N VAL A 223 -1.31 -14.81 14.64
CA VAL A 223 -0.90 -15.92 13.75
C VAL A 223 -2.10 -16.50 12.99
N GLU A 224 -3.26 -16.59 13.61
CA GLU A 224 -4.49 -17.12 13.01
C GLU A 224 -5.08 -16.17 11.96
N GLU A 225 -5.02 -14.86 12.20
CA GLU A 225 -5.59 -13.84 11.32
C GLU A 225 -4.61 -13.35 10.23
N SER A 226 -3.30 -13.47 10.48
CA SER A 226 -2.29 -12.92 9.57
C SER A 226 -2.37 -13.49 8.16
N PHE A 227 -2.26 -12.57 7.18
CA PHE A 227 -2.11 -12.89 5.76
C PHE A 227 -3.31 -13.60 5.10
N THR A 228 -4.43 -13.79 5.81
CA THR A 228 -5.59 -14.54 5.32
C THR A 228 -6.59 -13.68 4.54
N GLY A 229 -6.45 -12.36 4.62
CA GLY A 229 -7.39 -11.43 3.99
C GLY A 229 -8.83 -11.63 4.48
N ALA A 230 -9.78 -11.62 3.57
CA ALA A 230 -11.21 -11.89 3.85
C ALA A 230 -11.57 -13.38 3.74
N GLY A 231 -10.58 -14.28 3.69
CA GLY A 231 -10.79 -15.72 3.59
C GLY A 231 -11.01 -16.21 2.15
N THR A 232 -11.90 -17.16 1.98
CA THR A 232 -12.13 -17.85 0.68
C THR A 232 -13.56 -17.71 0.15
N GLU A 233 -14.46 -17.12 0.93
CA GLU A 233 -15.88 -17.02 0.54
C GLU A 233 -16.06 -16.03 -0.60
N PRO A 234 -16.77 -16.40 -1.67
CA PRO A 234 -17.01 -15.51 -2.79
C PRO A 234 -18.01 -14.41 -2.43
N PHE A 235 -17.96 -13.31 -3.18
CA PHE A 235 -18.95 -12.24 -3.07
C PHE A 235 -20.35 -12.75 -3.46
N THR A 236 -21.35 -12.42 -2.63
CA THR A 236 -22.75 -12.77 -2.86
C THR A 236 -23.69 -11.58 -2.85
N ALA A 237 -23.46 -10.64 -1.96
CA ALA A 237 -24.25 -9.40 -1.81
C ALA A 237 -23.38 -8.30 -1.21
N ASP A 238 -23.71 -7.04 -1.51
CA ASP A 238 -22.99 -5.88 -0.98
C ASP A 238 -23.12 -5.76 0.55
N HIS A 239 -21.97 -5.53 1.16
CA HIS A 239 -21.87 -5.10 2.56
C HIS A 239 -20.85 -4.00 2.68
N ALA A 240 -21.21 -2.90 3.33
CA ALA A 240 -20.33 -1.77 3.59
C ALA A 240 -20.57 -1.25 5.01
N LEU A 241 -19.48 -1.12 5.78
CA LEU A 241 -19.47 -0.71 7.17
C LEU A 241 -18.74 0.63 7.34
N LEU A 242 -19.43 1.66 7.79
CA LEU A 242 -18.83 2.93 8.20
C LEU A 242 -18.32 2.82 9.63
N THR A 243 -17.02 2.97 9.83
CA THR A 243 -16.35 2.73 11.13
C THR A 243 -15.00 3.44 11.22
N VAL A 244 -14.31 3.32 12.34
CA VAL A 244 -12.85 3.42 12.41
C VAL A 244 -12.30 2.07 11.99
N VAL A 245 -11.77 1.99 10.78
CA VAL A 245 -11.42 0.70 10.14
C VAL A 245 -10.23 0.06 10.85
N ASP A 246 -10.40 -1.20 11.24
CA ASP A 246 -9.32 -2.03 11.78
C ASP A 246 -8.28 -2.31 10.69
N PRO A 247 -6.99 -1.99 10.90
CA PRO A 247 -5.91 -2.23 9.93
C PRO A 247 -5.78 -3.68 9.47
N MET A 248 -6.20 -4.65 10.27
CA MET A 248 -6.17 -6.07 9.91
C MET A 248 -7.26 -6.50 8.91
N ARG A 249 -8.23 -5.63 8.62
CA ARG A 249 -9.39 -5.94 7.77
C ARG A 249 -9.29 -5.38 6.35
N VAL A 250 -8.28 -4.58 6.07
CA VAL A 250 -8.05 -3.98 4.73
C VAL A 250 -6.67 -4.33 4.21
N ASP A 251 -6.53 -4.32 2.90
CA ASP A 251 -5.27 -4.60 2.23
C ASP A 251 -4.95 -3.51 1.20
N MET A 252 -3.66 -3.20 1.05
CA MET A 252 -3.19 -2.17 0.12
C MET A 252 -3.46 -2.50 -1.35
N CYS A 253 -3.75 -3.75 -1.69
CA CYS A 253 -4.14 -4.15 -3.03
C CYS A 253 -5.54 -3.68 -3.44
N ASN A 254 -6.36 -3.20 -2.49
CA ASN A 254 -7.78 -2.85 -2.69
C ASN A 254 -8.21 -1.72 -1.77
N ILE A 255 -7.68 -0.50 -2.00
CA ILE A 255 -7.84 0.62 -1.09
C ILE A 255 -7.84 1.96 -1.82
N ALA A 256 -8.53 2.93 -1.24
CA ALA A 256 -8.53 4.32 -1.69
C ALA A 256 -8.31 5.29 -0.53
N PHE A 257 -7.54 6.35 -0.78
CA PHE A 257 -7.25 7.41 0.19
C PHE A 257 -7.71 8.77 -0.33
N HIS A 258 -8.31 9.56 0.55
CA HIS A 258 -8.62 10.96 0.27
C HIS A 258 -7.36 11.82 0.33
N GLY A 259 -7.09 12.57 -0.75
CA GLY A 259 -5.87 13.34 -0.93
C GLY A 259 -5.63 14.33 0.20
N ALA A 260 -6.50 15.31 0.31
CA ALA A 260 -6.34 16.43 1.22
C ALA A 260 -6.32 16.04 2.73
N THR A 261 -6.91 14.91 3.10
CA THR A 261 -6.93 14.45 4.50
C THR A 261 -5.69 13.64 4.87
N VAL A 262 -5.20 12.79 3.96
CA VAL A 262 -4.16 11.80 4.26
C VAL A 262 -3.01 11.81 3.26
N SER A 263 -3.20 11.39 2.01
CA SER A 263 -2.10 11.04 1.11
C SER A 263 -1.31 12.25 0.57
N GLU A 264 -1.88 13.44 0.59
CA GLU A 264 -1.16 14.69 0.30
C GLU A 264 -0.45 15.27 1.53
N ARG A 265 -0.72 14.73 2.72
CA ARG A 265 -0.16 15.19 3.99
C ARG A 265 1.00 14.31 4.46
N VAL A 266 0.85 13.01 4.37
CA VAL A 266 1.82 12.03 4.85
C VAL A 266 2.07 11.00 3.75
N PRO A 267 3.32 10.74 3.36
CA PRO A 267 3.68 9.67 2.43
C PRO A 267 3.65 8.31 3.12
N LEU A 268 3.81 7.27 2.35
CA LEU A 268 4.16 5.94 2.84
C LEU A 268 5.68 5.83 3.07
N PRO A 269 6.15 5.00 4.01
CA PRO A 269 7.56 4.70 4.17
C PRO A 269 8.19 4.20 2.86
N PRO A 270 9.28 4.81 2.36
CA PRO A 270 9.89 4.47 1.09
C PRO A 270 10.80 3.24 1.17
N ALA A 271 10.66 2.42 2.21
CA ALA A 271 11.51 1.28 2.52
C ALA A 271 11.68 0.33 1.33
N ARG A 272 12.93 -0.05 1.04
CA ARG A 272 13.31 -0.92 -0.07
C ARG A 272 13.37 -2.37 0.35
N ASP A 273 13.05 -3.27 -0.58
CA ASP A 273 13.19 -4.71 -0.41
C ASP A 273 12.58 -5.24 0.91
N THR A 274 11.41 -4.72 1.24
CA THR A 274 10.58 -5.18 2.35
C THR A 274 9.12 -5.30 1.88
N ILE A 275 8.30 -5.98 2.66
CA ILE A 275 6.83 -6.00 2.53
C ILE A 275 6.21 -5.20 3.69
N GLY A 276 4.96 -4.82 3.57
CA GLY A 276 4.17 -4.23 4.66
C GLY A 276 4.48 -2.77 5.02
N SER A 277 5.49 -2.13 4.42
CA SER A 277 5.78 -0.70 4.67
C SER A 277 4.67 0.21 4.16
N ASP A 278 3.93 -0.22 3.17
CA ASP A 278 2.81 0.52 2.58
C ASP A 278 1.53 0.50 3.40
N TYR A 279 1.43 -0.30 4.47
CA TYR A 279 0.28 -0.30 5.39
C TYR A 279 0.24 0.89 6.35
N PHE A 280 1.29 1.69 6.41
CA PHE A 280 1.43 2.79 7.37
C PHE A 280 0.23 3.75 7.40
N LEU A 281 -0.29 4.16 6.24
CA LEU A 281 -1.43 5.09 6.20
C LEU A 281 -2.73 4.48 6.72
N ILE A 282 -2.91 3.17 6.66
CA ILE A 282 -4.05 2.48 7.25
C ILE A 282 -4.01 2.63 8.77
N HIS A 283 -2.84 2.40 9.39
CA HIS A 283 -2.63 2.62 10.81
C HIS A 283 -2.80 4.09 11.20
N LEU A 284 -2.26 5.03 10.41
CA LEU A 284 -2.45 6.46 10.68
C LEU A 284 -3.93 6.87 10.69
N VAL A 285 -4.73 6.39 9.73
CA VAL A 285 -6.17 6.65 9.65
C VAL A 285 -6.89 6.08 10.88
N HIS A 286 -6.53 4.84 11.27
CA HIS A 286 -7.09 4.17 12.45
C HIS A 286 -6.76 4.93 13.74
N ASP A 287 -5.48 5.20 14.00
CA ASP A 287 -4.99 5.78 15.25
C ASP A 287 -5.41 7.25 15.40
N ALA A 288 -5.52 7.99 14.31
CA ALA A 288 -6.11 9.33 14.26
C ALA A 288 -7.65 9.33 14.36
N ARG A 289 -8.28 8.16 14.50
CA ARG A 289 -9.72 7.99 14.56
C ARG A 289 -10.46 8.68 13.41
N LEU A 290 -9.90 8.63 12.22
CA LEU A 290 -10.56 9.12 11.02
C LEU A 290 -11.60 8.10 10.54
N PRO A 291 -12.78 8.55 10.08
CA PRO A 291 -13.78 7.66 9.50
C PRO A 291 -13.24 6.94 8.26
N GLY A 292 -13.58 5.68 8.14
CA GLY A 292 -13.37 4.89 6.95
C GLY A 292 -14.57 4.00 6.63
N VAL A 293 -14.60 3.45 5.44
CA VAL A 293 -15.58 2.45 5.02
C VAL A 293 -14.87 1.15 4.66
N LEU A 294 -15.24 0.10 5.35
CA LEU A 294 -14.85 -1.27 5.03
C LEU A 294 -15.96 -1.91 4.19
N HIS A 295 -15.64 -2.41 3.00
CA HIS A 295 -16.62 -3.10 2.15
C HIS A 295 -16.16 -4.51 1.79
N ASN A 296 -17.08 -5.34 1.28
CA ASN A 296 -16.80 -6.74 0.96
C ASN A 296 -16.57 -7.01 -0.54
N ARG A 297 -16.38 -5.99 -1.36
CA ARG A 297 -15.97 -6.14 -2.76
C ARG A 297 -14.48 -6.47 -2.85
N ASN A 298 -14.11 -7.63 -2.28
CA ASN A 298 -12.76 -8.12 -2.22
C ASN A 298 -12.26 -8.49 -3.62
N ILE A 299 -10.98 -8.29 -3.87
CA ILE A 299 -10.31 -8.81 -5.06
C ILE A 299 -9.90 -10.27 -4.85
N VAL A 300 -9.61 -11.00 -5.92
CA VAL A 300 -9.01 -12.34 -5.84
C VAL A 300 -7.49 -12.19 -5.94
N ASN A 301 -6.79 -12.61 -4.89
CA ASN A 301 -5.33 -12.66 -4.86
C ASN A 301 -4.82 -14.00 -5.40
N TYR A 302 -3.73 -13.97 -6.17
CA TYR A 302 -3.06 -15.17 -6.69
C TYR A 302 -1.57 -14.92 -6.86
N TYR A 303 -0.77 -15.98 -6.78
CA TYR A 303 0.66 -15.87 -6.99
C TYR A 303 1.07 -16.11 -8.44
N THR A 304 1.92 -15.23 -8.91
CA THR A 304 2.62 -15.39 -10.17
C THR A 304 3.82 -16.35 -10.02
N GLY A 305 4.18 -17.03 -11.10
CA GLY A 305 5.18 -18.11 -11.07
C GLY A 305 6.60 -17.68 -10.71
N GLU A 306 6.94 -16.40 -10.89
CA GLU A 306 8.29 -15.87 -10.62
C GLU A 306 8.70 -16.00 -9.15
N ARG A 307 7.78 -15.91 -8.18
CA ARG A 307 8.05 -16.07 -6.74
C ARG A 307 8.50 -17.49 -6.38
N ARG A 308 8.19 -18.47 -7.22
CA ARG A 308 8.49 -19.90 -7.00
C ARG A 308 9.84 -20.33 -7.55
N THR A 309 10.54 -19.49 -8.32
CA THR A 309 11.90 -19.74 -8.79
C THR A 309 12.89 -19.69 -7.63
N GLY A 310 14.08 -20.31 -7.77
CA GLY A 310 15.12 -20.27 -6.73
C GLY A 310 15.54 -18.85 -6.34
N PRO A 311 15.91 -17.96 -7.30
CA PRO A 311 16.22 -16.56 -7.01
C PRO A 311 15.02 -15.78 -6.46
N GLY A 312 13.81 -16.00 -6.98
CA GLY A 312 12.58 -15.36 -6.52
C GLY A 312 12.26 -15.71 -5.07
N PHE A 313 12.43 -16.97 -4.69
CA PHE A 313 12.27 -17.43 -3.31
C PHE A 313 13.25 -16.70 -2.36
N LEU A 314 14.56 -16.66 -2.69
CA LEU A 314 15.56 -16.01 -1.83
C LEU A 314 15.31 -14.50 -1.69
N ALA A 315 14.95 -13.84 -2.78
CA ALA A 315 14.58 -12.42 -2.76
C ALA A 315 13.34 -12.17 -1.89
N TYR A 316 12.33 -13.02 -2.01
CA TYR A 316 11.09 -12.89 -1.25
C TYR A 316 11.30 -13.15 0.25
N GLN A 317 12.07 -14.19 0.62
CA GLN A 317 12.38 -14.47 2.03
C GLN A 317 13.24 -13.38 2.65
N THR A 318 14.13 -12.73 1.87
CA THR A 318 14.89 -11.55 2.35
C THR A 318 13.94 -10.40 2.68
N ARG A 319 12.96 -10.11 1.81
CA ARG A 319 11.94 -9.08 2.07
C ARG A 319 11.08 -9.40 3.29
N PHE A 320 10.71 -10.67 3.45
CA PHE A 320 9.95 -11.11 4.61
C PHE A 320 10.77 -10.99 5.91
N ALA A 321 12.05 -11.38 5.91
CA ALA A 321 12.93 -11.18 7.06
C ALA A 321 13.07 -9.70 7.41
N LYS A 322 13.29 -8.82 6.42
CA LYS A 322 13.38 -7.37 6.64
C LYS A 322 12.05 -6.79 7.17
N PHE A 323 10.90 -7.26 6.70
CA PHE A 323 9.58 -6.92 7.25
C PHE A 323 9.52 -7.19 8.76
N LEU A 324 9.92 -8.39 9.20
CA LEU A 324 9.91 -8.73 10.62
C LEU A 324 10.79 -7.78 11.47
N LEU A 325 11.95 -7.35 10.92
CA LEU A 325 12.81 -6.38 11.58
C LEU A 325 12.23 -4.97 11.60
N SER A 326 11.54 -4.57 10.54
CA SER A 326 10.88 -3.26 10.47
C SER A 326 9.78 -3.11 11.52
N MET A 327 9.17 -4.23 11.95
CA MET A 327 8.08 -4.22 12.93
C MET A 327 8.51 -3.70 14.31
N LEU A 328 9.76 -3.81 14.73
CA LEU A 328 10.26 -3.18 15.95
C LEU A 328 9.98 -1.66 15.94
N TYR A 329 10.25 -1.03 14.81
CA TYR A 329 10.12 0.41 14.63
C TYR A 329 8.67 0.82 14.37
N PHE A 330 7.97 0.07 13.52
CA PHE A 330 6.57 0.37 13.20
C PHE A 330 5.65 0.20 14.41
N HIS A 331 5.80 -0.86 15.21
CA HIS A 331 4.99 -1.02 16.43
C HIS A 331 5.21 0.15 17.40
N HIS A 332 6.46 0.60 17.60
CA HIS A 332 6.72 1.78 18.40
C HIS A 332 5.96 3.00 17.87
N VAL A 333 6.02 3.25 16.55
CA VAL A 333 5.32 4.40 15.94
C VAL A 333 3.81 4.25 16.07
N TYR A 334 3.25 3.05 15.85
CA TYR A 334 1.80 2.78 16.00
C TYR A 334 1.33 2.97 17.44
N ASP A 335 2.06 2.44 18.42
CA ASP A 335 1.72 2.65 19.84
C ASP A 335 1.71 4.15 20.20
N ARG A 336 2.71 4.91 19.74
CA ARG A 336 2.80 6.35 19.95
C ARG A 336 1.70 7.12 19.20
N MET A 337 1.32 6.68 17.99
CA MET A 337 0.18 7.25 17.25
C MET A 337 -1.13 6.98 17.96
N ALA A 338 -1.36 5.77 18.46
CA ALA A 338 -2.55 5.42 19.23
C ALA A 338 -2.66 6.26 20.52
N GLU A 339 -1.54 6.50 21.21
CA GLU A 339 -1.49 7.41 22.39
C GLU A 339 -1.81 8.86 21.99
N ALA A 340 -1.31 9.34 20.86
CA ALA A 340 -1.52 10.71 20.38
C ALA A 340 -2.97 10.94 19.92
N GLY A 341 -3.62 9.94 19.34
CA GLY A 341 -5.02 10.01 18.91
C GLY A 341 -5.34 11.26 18.08
N ASP A 342 -6.29 12.07 18.54
CA ASP A 342 -6.71 13.31 17.85
C ASP A 342 -5.58 14.34 17.66
N ALA A 343 -4.48 14.27 18.44
CA ALA A 343 -3.32 15.15 18.24
C ALA A 343 -2.53 14.84 16.95
N LEU A 344 -2.80 13.73 16.29
CA LEU A 344 -2.31 13.42 14.95
C LEU A 344 -2.95 14.30 13.86
N LEU A 345 -3.99 15.05 14.19
CA LEU A 345 -4.75 15.88 13.26
C LEU A 345 -4.54 17.37 13.53
N ASP A 346 -4.59 18.15 12.46
CA ASP A 346 -4.68 19.61 12.55
C ASP A 346 -6.13 20.07 12.86
N GLU A 347 -6.33 21.37 13.00
CA GLU A 347 -7.64 21.99 13.25
C GLU A 347 -8.69 21.74 12.16
N HIS A 348 -8.24 21.30 10.97
CA HIS A 348 -9.08 20.97 9.84
C HIS A 348 -9.35 19.45 9.71
N GLY A 349 -8.88 18.64 10.66
CA GLY A 349 -9.00 17.19 10.66
C GLY A 349 -8.11 16.49 9.63
N ARG A 350 -6.97 17.09 9.26
CA ARG A 350 -6.00 16.54 8.31
C ARG A 350 -4.78 16.01 9.08
N ALA A 351 -4.16 14.95 8.57
CA ALA A 351 -2.97 14.37 9.18
C ALA A 351 -1.81 15.38 9.31
N ARG A 352 -1.12 15.34 10.43
CA ARG A 352 0.02 16.21 10.77
C ARG A 352 1.35 15.53 10.43
N PRO A 353 2.04 15.95 9.36
CA PRO A 353 3.30 15.35 8.95
C PRO A 353 4.42 15.53 9.96
N ASP A 354 4.48 16.68 10.65
CA ASP A 354 5.46 16.98 11.67
C ASP A 354 5.45 15.99 12.84
N THR A 355 4.25 15.61 13.30
CA THR A 355 4.08 14.62 14.35
C THR A 355 4.56 13.24 13.88
N VAL A 356 4.16 12.81 12.68
CA VAL A 356 4.58 11.53 12.11
C VAL A 356 6.09 11.46 11.89
N ALA A 357 6.71 12.51 11.36
CA ALA A 357 8.16 12.57 11.17
C ALA A 357 8.93 12.50 12.48
N ALA A 358 8.43 13.17 13.54
CA ALA A 358 9.02 13.10 14.86
C ALA A 358 9.00 11.69 15.44
N LEU A 359 7.85 10.99 15.36
CA LEU A 359 7.70 9.61 15.82
C LEU A 359 8.60 8.63 15.04
N ALA A 360 8.69 8.79 13.71
CA ALA A 360 9.59 7.99 12.89
C ALA A 360 11.06 8.20 13.30
N ARG A 361 11.49 9.42 13.60
CA ARG A 361 12.84 9.69 14.12
C ARG A 361 13.07 9.08 15.50
N GLU A 362 12.11 9.25 16.41
CA GLU A 362 12.17 8.68 17.76
C GLU A 362 12.45 7.17 17.68
N SER A 363 11.78 6.46 16.79
CA SER A 363 11.93 5.01 16.64
C SER A 363 13.36 4.58 16.25
N THR A 364 14.13 5.41 15.54
CA THR A 364 15.51 5.08 15.15
C THR A 364 16.46 4.93 16.33
N GLY A 365 16.09 5.45 17.50
CA GLY A 365 16.84 5.35 18.76
C GLY A 365 16.59 4.07 19.56
N LEU A 366 15.71 3.17 19.10
CA LEU A 366 15.40 1.92 19.79
C LEU A 366 16.60 0.96 19.82
N ASP A 367 16.70 0.21 20.93
CA ASP A 367 17.68 -0.86 21.06
C ASP A 367 17.34 -2.01 20.09
N PRO A 368 18.26 -2.40 19.20
CA PRO A 368 18.03 -3.47 18.23
C PRO A 368 18.02 -4.89 18.84
N ALA A 369 18.18 -5.05 20.14
CA ALA A 369 18.26 -6.36 20.80
C ALA A 369 17.07 -7.29 20.46
N GLU A 370 15.86 -6.76 20.37
CA GLU A 370 14.69 -7.53 19.94
C GLU A 370 14.85 -8.04 18.49
N ASN A 371 15.33 -7.21 17.58
CA ASN A 371 15.58 -7.60 16.19
C ASN A 371 16.69 -8.66 16.06
N ILE A 372 17.70 -8.60 16.93
CA ILE A 372 18.74 -9.64 17.00
C ILE A 372 18.11 -10.98 17.37
N ARG A 373 17.24 -11.01 18.38
CA ARG A 373 16.50 -12.23 18.79
C ARG A 373 15.55 -12.73 17.71
N ARG A 374 14.88 -11.83 16.96
CA ARG A 374 14.05 -12.20 15.80
C ARG A 374 14.87 -12.91 14.73
N LEU A 375 16.07 -12.41 14.43
CA LEU A 375 16.96 -13.06 13.46
C LEU A 375 17.46 -14.43 13.95
N ASP A 376 17.75 -14.61 15.25
CA ASP A 376 18.13 -15.89 15.82
C ASP A 376 16.98 -16.91 15.76
N ALA A 377 15.77 -16.47 16.08
CA ALA A 377 14.58 -17.30 15.99
C ALA A 377 14.27 -17.71 14.53
N LEU A 378 14.38 -16.77 13.59
CA LEU A 378 14.18 -17.04 12.16
C LEU A 378 15.23 -18.00 11.61
N ASP A 379 16.51 -17.85 11.94
CA ASP A 379 17.60 -18.76 11.58
C ASP A 379 17.29 -20.18 12.09
N THR A 380 16.95 -20.31 13.37
CA THR A 380 16.59 -21.59 13.99
C THR A 380 15.40 -22.26 13.31
N ALA A 381 14.33 -21.50 13.06
CA ALA A 381 13.12 -21.97 12.41
C ALA A 381 13.40 -22.48 10.99
N TYR A 382 14.18 -21.73 10.21
CA TYR A 382 14.48 -22.09 8.82
C TYR A 382 15.45 -23.26 8.70
N ARG A 383 16.41 -23.40 9.62
CA ARG A 383 17.26 -24.60 9.68
C ARG A 383 16.47 -25.86 10.03
N ARG A 384 15.46 -25.76 10.89
CA ARG A 384 14.54 -26.85 11.21
C ARG A 384 13.73 -27.33 10.00
N LEU A 385 13.31 -26.42 9.12
CA LEU A 385 12.62 -26.77 7.85
C LEU A 385 13.54 -27.49 6.87
N GLY A 386 14.85 -27.22 6.91
CA GLY A 386 15.81 -27.85 5.99
C GLY A 386 15.71 -27.35 4.55
N GLY A 387 16.35 -28.07 3.62
CA GLY A 387 16.29 -27.80 2.19
C GLY A 387 16.61 -26.34 1.82
N ARG A 388 15.80 -25.74 0.96
CA ARG A 388 15.99 -24.35 0.51
C ARG A 388 15.86 -23.30 1.63
N HIS A 389 15.12 -23.63 2.71
CA HIS A 389 14.98 -22.74 3.86
C HIS A 389 16.28 -22.70 4.69
N ALA A 390 16.96 -23.84 4.89
CA ALA A 390 18.28 -23.86 5.51
C ALA A 390 19.32 -23.09 4.70
N GLY A 391 19.28 -23.20 3.35
CA GLY A 391 20.12 -22.38 2.46
C GLY A 391 19.83 -20.87 2.58
N PHE A 392 18.59 -20.48 2.83
CA PHE A 392 18.27 -19.09 3.13
C PHE A 392 18.82 -18.67 4.51
N ALA A 393 18.76 -19.53 5.54
CA ALA A 393 19.35 -19.24 6.84
C ALA A 393 20.87 -18.95 6.74
N ASP A 394 21.61 -19.71 5.90
CA ASP A 394 23.02 -19.45 5.63
C ASP A 394 23.26 -18.08 4.97
N LEU A 395 22.42 -17.70 4.02
CA LEU A 395 22.45 -16.37 3.39
C LEU A 395 22.12 -15.26 4.40
N LEU A 396 21.10 -15.48 5.24
CA LEU A 396 20.66 -14.55 6.28
C LEU A 396 21.80 -14.27 7.28
N ALA A 397 22.54 -15.30 7.70
CA ALA A 397 23.67 -15.16 8.62
C ALA A 397 24.72 -14.15 8.13
N GLY A 398 25.02 -14.15 6.82
CA GLY A 398 25.96 -13.20 6.20
C GLY A 398 25.40 -11.78 5.97
N ARG A 399 24.11 -11.54 6.22
CA ARG A 399 23.43 -10.26 5.96
C ARG A 399 22.86 -9.60 7.22
N ARG A 400 23.05 -10.18 8.39
CA ARG A 400 22.39 -9.76 9.64
C ARG A 400 22.60 -8.28 9.95
N GLU A 401 23.85 -7.84 10.03
CA GLU A 401 24.21 -6.45 10.35
C GLU A 401 23.56 -5.48 9.34
N ARG A 402 23.72 -5.80 8.06
CA ARG A 402 23.15 -4.99 6.98
C ARG A 402 21.63 -4.86 7.11
N LEU A 403 20.90 -5.95 7.36
CA LEU A 403 19.43 -5.91 7.50
C LEU A 403 18.98 -5.12 8.73
N LEU A 404 19.71 -5.19 9.84
CA LEU A 404 19.46 -4.39 11.04
C LEU A 404 19.64 -2.89 10.75
N ASP A 405 20.71 -2.52 10.08
CA ASP A 405 20.99 -1.14 9.70
C ASP A 405 19.97 -0.60 8.66
N GLU A 406 19.61 -1.41 7.66
CA GLU A 406 18.60 -1.05 6.66
C GLU A 406 17.24 -0.82 7.30
N ALA A 407 16.77 -1.72 8.18
CA ALA A 407 15.47 -1.57 8.83
C ALA A 407 15.37 -0.30 9.70
N ARG A 408 16.47 0.06 10.38
CA ARG A 408 16.56 1.33 11.12
C ARG A 408 16.66 2.53 10.19
N GLY A 409 17.47 2.43 9.14
CA GLY A 409 17.67 3.48 8.14
C GLY A 409 16.38 3.85 7.40
N ASP A 410 15.54 2.86 7.08
CA ASP A 410 14.24 3.06 6.45
C ASP A 410 13.33 4.05 7.23
N MET A 411 13.42 4.07 8.57
CA MET A 411 12.66 5.00 9.39
C MET A 411 13.22 6.43 9.35
N ALA A 412 14.54 6.59 9.24
CA ALA A 412 15.16 7.89 9.02
C ALA A 412 14.80 8.46 7.64
N ASP A 413 14.80 7.61 6.64
CA ASP A 413 14.39 7.95 5.27
C ASP A 413 12.89 8.33 5.22
N PHE A 414 12.05 7.60 5.95
CA PHE A 414 10.63 7.92 6.07
C PHE A 414 10.40 9.29 6.73
N ALA A 415 11.11 9.58 7.82
CA ALA A 415 11.02 10.88 8.47
C ALA A 415 11.43 12.03 7.53
N LEU A 416 12.54 11.85 6.80
CA LEU A 416 13.02 12.83 5.82
C LEU A 416 12.00 13.07 4.69
N LEU A 417 11.44 11.97 4.13
CA LEU A 417 10.43 12.07 3.07
C LEU A 417 9.17 12.78 3.59
N THR A 418 8.73 12.46 4.81
CA THR A 418 7.55 13.06 5.43
C THR A 418 7.71 14.56 5.62
N GLU A 419 8.90 15.03 6.03
CA GLU A 419 9.20 16.47 6.17
C GLU A 419 9.21 17.22 4.84
N ALA A 420 9.63 16.55 3.76
CA ALA A 420 9.66 17.15 2.43
C ALA A 420 8.31 17.04 1.69
N TRP A 421 7.39 16.24 2.19
CA TRP A 421 6.22 15.77 1.44
C TRP A 421 5.30 16.91 1.00
N GLU A 422 4.93 17.82 1.89
CA GLU A 422 4.07 18.96 1.52
C GLU A 422 4.68 19.83 0.43
N GLY A 423 5.99 20.07 0.51
CA GLY A 423 6.72 20.77 -0.54
C GLY A 423 6.71 20.04 -1.88
N MET A 424 6.84 18.70 -1.84
CA MET A 424 6.76 17.84 -3.03
C MET A 424 5.35 17.85 -3.63
N VAL A 425 4.30 17.75 -2.83
CA VAL A 425 2.91 17.83 -3.28
C VAL A 425 2.61 19.21 -3.90
N ALA A 426 3.05 20.30 -3.27
CA ALA A 426 2.90 21.65 -3.82
C ALA A 426 3.64 21.80 -5.16
N ALA A 427 4.85 21.26 -5.26
CA ALA A 427 5.61 21.26 -6.51
C ALA A 427 4.94 20.39 -7.59
N ALA A 428 4.41 19.22 -7.21
CA ALA A 428 3.71 18.31 -8.12
C ALA A 428 2.50 18.99 -8.78
N ARG A 429 1.68 19.71 -8.01
CA ARG A 429 0.50 20.44 -8.51
C ARG A 429 0.82 21.47 -9.61
N THR A 430 2.05 21.97 -9.65
CA THR A 430 2.51 22.95 -10.66
C THR A 430 3.43 22.33 -11.72
N THR A 431 3.68 21.02 -11.64
CA THR A 431 4.55 20.30 -12.58
C THR A 431 3.68 19.48 -13.53
N PRO A 432 3.55 19.89 -14.82
CA PRO A 432 2.76 19.12 -15.77
C PRO A 432 3.38 17.75 -16.02
N LEU A 433 2.54 16.72 -16.18
CA LEU A 433 2.99 15.46 -16.72
C LEU A 433 3.38 15.69 -18.18
N THR A 434 4.58 15.24 -18.56
CA THR A 434 4.99 15.22 -19.96
C THR A 434 4.05 14.28 -20.69
N ARG A 435 3.24 14.79 -21.63
CA ARG A 435 2.36 13.92 -22.44
C ARG A 435 3.27 12.93 -23.16
N PRO A 436 3.00 11.62 -23.07
CA PRO A 436 3.65 10.70 -24.02
C PRO A 436 3.35 11.23 -25.42
N THR A 437 4.39 11.41 -26.21
CA THR A 437 4.27 11.79 -27.62
C THR A 437 3.30 10.81 -28.27
N ARG A 438 2.11 11.27 -28.67
CA ARG A 438 1.22 10.50 -29.53
C ARG A 438 2.05 10.14 -30.76
N GLN A 439 2.46 8.89 -30.88
CA GLN A 439 2.97 8.43 -32.18
C GLN A 439 1.81 8.63 -33.17
N PRO A 440 2.07 9.29 -34.30
CA PRO A 440 1.04 9.47 -35.32
C PRO A 440 0.54 8.09 -35.78
N ARG A 441 -0.78 7.99 -35.95
CA ARG A 441 -1.47 6.81 -36.52
C ARG A 441 -0.95 6.48 -37.89
#